data_e1ed3a61f380286886d53742fd486a1e
#
_entry.id   e1ed3a61f380286886d53742fd486a1e
#
_cell.length_a   1.000
_cell.length_b   1.000
_cell.length_c   1.000
_cell.angle_alpha   90.00
_cell.angle_beta   90.00
_cell.angle_gamma   90.00
#
_symmetry.space_group_name_H-M   'P 1'
#
loop_
_entity.id
_entity.type
_entity.pdbx_description
1 polymer ?
#
loop_
_entity_poly.entity_id
_entity_poly.type
_entity_poly.pdbx_seq_one_letter_code
_entity_poly.pdbx_strand_id
1 'polypeptide(L)'
;MSNSPLVSYTQLSPCYTPGRVNYTRITPHCMVGQLTAKSCGAIFARRSRGASSNYGIGTNGEVGLYVDEKNRSWCSSSAANDVRAITIECACDLTAPYSMNSKVYRSLINLCADICRRRGKKKLLWLGTKSAALNYKPKADEMVLTAHRWFNATACPGDWLYGREGDLANQVNALLSGSQIQQAEQPKEIIVDSKLDTDGLVGYKTIAKWQQIMGTPIDGEISGQKRSLKRYHLAFTKAGVWYSSGGSMLIEAVQKAVGLTGKDVDGQLGPVTIEAIQTRIKTDPDGYFREKTAKALQTRLNSGKF
;
A
#
# COMPACT_ATOMS: atom_id res chain seq x y z
N MET A 1 -15.62 -2.05 23.74
CA MET A 1 -14.38 -1.84 22.92
C MET A 1 -14.76 -0.91 21.79
N SER A 2 -13.98 0.16 21.60
CA SER A 2 -14.24 1.24 20.66
C SER A 2 -13.76 0.92 19.23
N ASN A 3 -14.24 1.68 18.25
CA ASN A 3 -13.68 1.75 16.90
C ASN A 3 -12.24 2.30 16.91
N SER A 4 -11.58 2.26 15.78
CA SER A 4 -10.20 2.76 15.64
C SER A 4 -10.10 4.27 15.93
N PRO A 5 -9.11 4.73 16.72
CA PRO A 5 -8.84 6.15 16.90
C PRO A 5 -8.24 6.82 15.65
N LEU A 6 -7.84 6.04 14.64
CA LEU A 6 -7.34 6.55 13.36
C LEU A 6 -8.45 7.11 12.46
N VAL A 7 -9.71 6.96 12.84
CA VAL A 7 -10.86 7.46 12.09
C VAL A 7 -10.86 8.99 12.08
N SER A 8 -10.83 9.57 10.88
CA SER A 8 -10.95 11.01 10.65
C SER A 8 -12.30 11.43 10.06
N TYR A 9 -13.11 10.46 9.62
CA TYR A 9 -14.43 10.69 9.04
C TYR A 9 -15.40 9.58 9.43
N THR A 10 -16.64 9.92 9.78
CA THR A 10 -17.69 8.94 10.12
C THR A 10 -18.95 9.21 9.33
N GLN A 11 -19.44 8.18 8.64
CA GLN A 11 -20.76 8.18 8.01
C GLN A 11 -21.34 6.78 8.06
N LEU A 12 -22.21 6.52 9.05
CA LEU A 12 -22.70 5.17 9.26
C LEU A 12 -23.66 4.73 8.14
N SER A 13 -23.45 3.51 7.70
CA SER A 13 -24.28 2.81 6.72
C SER A 13 -25.47 2.15 7.39
N PRO A 14 -26.68 2.16 6.77
CA PRO A 14 -27.81 1.37 7.22
C PRO A 14 -27.68 -0.12 6.84
N CYS A 15 -26.70 -0.49 6.02
CA CYS A 15 -26.48 -1.85 5.51
C CYS A 15 -25.54 -2.64 6.43
N TYR A 16 -26.03 -3.07 7.59
CA TYR A 16 -25.26 -3.90 8.53
C TYR A 16 -26.18 -4.90 9.26
N THR A 17 -25.58 -5.88 9.90
CA THR A 17 -26.24 -6.79 10.82
C THR A 17 -25.69 -6.55 12.22
N PRO A 18 -26.53 -6.35 13.26
CA PRO A 18 -26.07 -6.21 14.63
C PRO A 18 -25.29 -7.44 15.11
N GLY A 19 -24.23 -7.17 15.88
CA GLY A 19 -23.42 -8.21 16.51
C GLY A 19 -22.39 -8.88 15.61
N ARG A 20 -21.51 -9.68 16.25
CA ARG A 20 -20.45 -10.51 15.65
C ARG A 20 -20.27 -11.79 16.43
N VAL A 21 -19.72 -12.81 15.78
CA VAL A 21 -19.31 -14.04 16.45
C VAL A 21 -17.98 -13.84 17.16
N ASN A 22 -17.00 -13.26 16.46
CA ASN A 22 -15.67 -12.99 17.01
C ASN A 22 -14.88 -12.00 16.11
N TYR A 23 -13.60 -11.78 16.44
CA TYR A 23 -12.65 -10.95 15.69
C TYR A 23 -11.43 -11.80 15.33
N THR A 24 -11.56 -12.63 14.32
CA THR A 24 -10.49 -13.54 13.89
C THR A 24 -9.99 -13.29 12.48
N ARG A 25 -10.60 -12.33 11.77
CA ARG A 25 -10.26 -12.04 10.38
C ARG A 25 -10.19 -10.53 10.12
N ILE A 26 -9.36 -10.15 9.16
CA ILE A 26 -9.39 -8.86 8.47
C ILE A 26 -9.54 -9.16 6.98
N THR A 27 -10.43 -8.45 6.29
CA THR A 27 -10.64 -8.58 4.85
C THR A 27 -10.45 -7.21 4.19
N PRO A 28 -9.28 -6.92 3.63
CA PRO A 28 -9.09 -5.74 2.79
C PRO A 28 -9.77 -5.91 1.44
N HIS A 29 -10.30 -4.80 0.91
CA HIS A 29 -10.98 -4.71 -0.38
C HIS A 29 -10.41 -3.57 -1.21
N CYS A 30 -10.79 -3.50 -2.49
CA CYS A 30 -10.51 -2.39 -3.38
C CYS A 30 -11.81 -1.67 -3.79
N MET A 31 -11.82 -0.34 -3.66
CA MET A 31 -12.98 0.51 -4.00
C MET A 31 -13.24 0.61 -5.51
N VAL A 32 -12.29 0.19 -6.34
CA VAL A 32 -12.28 0.42 -7.80
C VAL A 32 -12.46 1.91 -8.11
N GLY A 33 -11.55 2.73 -7.61
CA GLY A 33 -11.52 4.19 -7.80
C GLY A 33 -10.66 4.90 -6.76
N GLN A 34 -10.18 6.08 -7.14
CA GLN A 34 -9.43 7.00 -6.28
C GLN A 34 -10.40 7.83 -5.42
N LEU A 35 -11.25 7.14 -4.66
CA LEU A 35 -12.27 7.77 -3.83
C LEU A 35 -11.66 8.33 -2.53
N THR A 36 -12.25 9.42 -2.02
CA THR A 36 -12.03 9.85 -0.64
C THR A 36 -12.82 8.98 0.33
N ALA A 37 -12.44 8.97 1.61
CA ALA A 37 -13.24 8.29 2.65
C ALA A 37 -14.68 8.84 2.68
N LYS A 38 -14.87 10.14 2.46
CA LYS A 38 -16.19 10.78 2.36
C LYS A 38 -17.00 10.24 1.17
N SER A 39 -16.39 10.16 -0.01
CA SER A 39 -17.08 9.69 -1.22
C SER A 39 -17.48 8.22 -1.08
N CYS A 40 -16.62 7.38 -0.52
CA CYS A 40 -16.93 5.98 -0.22
C CYS A 40 -18.07 5.85 0.80
N GLY A 41 -18.02 6.63 1.89
CA GLY A 41 -19.09 6.67 2.89
C GLY A 41 -20.45 7.08 2.32
N ALA A 42 -20.48 8.05 1.41
CA ALA A 42 -21.72 8.48 0.74
C ALA A 42 -22.34 7.36 -0.14
N ILE A 43 -21.53 6.47 -0.70
CA ILE A 43 -22.01 5.28 -1.43
C ILE A 43 -22.68 4.32 -0.45
N PHE A 44 -22.06 4.03 0.70
CA PHE A 44 -22.56 3.09 1.70
C PHE A 44 -23.68 3.64 2.57
N ALA A 45 -23.92 4.95 2.61
CA ALA A 45 -25.04 5.58 3.31
C ALA A 45 -26.41 5.26 2.69
N ARG A 46 -26.42 4.77 1.45
CA ARG A 46 -27.66 4.42 0.74
C ARG A 46 -28.11 3.00 1.05
N ARG A 47 -29.32 2.83 1.61
CA ARG A 47 -29.90 1.49 1.86
C ARG A 47 -29.97 0.63 0.59
N SER A 48 -30.26 1.24 -0.53
CA SER A 48 -30.33 0.58 -1.85
C SER A 48 -29.00 0.01 -2.34
N ARG A 49 -27.86 0.43 -1.75
CA ARG A 49 -26.55 -0.14 -2.07
C ARG A 49 -26.47 -1.62 -1.69
N GLY A 50 -27.16 -2.05 -0.64
CA GLY A 50 -27.14 -3.44 -0.18
C GLY A 50 -25.76 -3.97 0.22
N ALA A 51 -24.81 -3.06 0.46
CA ALA A 51 -23.42 -3.38 0.82
C ALA A 51 -22.84 -2.32 1.75
N SER A 52 -21.81 -2.67 2.51
CA SER A 52 -21.06 -1.77 3.40
C SER A 52 -19.71 -2.36 3.76
N SER A 53 -18.86 -1.54 4.37
CA SER A 53 -17.60 -1.96 5.02
C SER A 53 -17.53 -1.41 6.43
N ASN A 54 -16.72 -2.00 7.31
CA ASN A 54 -16.47 -1.39 8.61
C ASN A 54 -15.70 -0.08 8.43
N TYR A 55 -14.62 -0.11 7.66
CA TYR A 55 -13.77 1.03 7.37
C TYR A 55 -13.59 1.26 5.88
N GLY A 56 -13.14 2.45 5.55
CA GLY A 56 -12.60 2.75 4.23
C GLY A 56 -11.38 3.65 4.37
N ILE A 57 -10.42 3.47 3.48
CA ILE A 57 -9.21 4.29 3.38
C ILE A 57 -9.27 5.03 2.05
N GLY A 58 -9.40 6.35 2.14
CA GLY A 58 -9.46 7.21 0.97
C GLY A 58 -8.09 7.44 0.34
N THR A 59 -8.09 8.01 -0.86
CA THR A 59 -6.90 8.20 -1.70
C THR A 59 -5.78 9.02 -1.03
N ASN A 60 -6.11 9.84 -0.02
CA ASN A 60 -5.12 10.60 0.75
C ASN A 60 -4.67 9.89 2.03
N GLY A 61 -5.13 8.63 2.24
CA GLY A 61 -4.83 7.83 3.42
C GLY A 61 -5.75 8.09 4.61
N GLU A 62 -6.75 8.96 4.47
CA GLU A 62 -7.74 9.23 5.52
C GLU A 62 -8.62 8.00 5.79
N VAL A 63 -8.96 7.75 7.06
CA VAL A 63 -9.73 6.59 7.49
C VAL A 63 -11.17 6.99 7.78
N GLY A 64 -12.13 6.37 7.10
CA GLY A 64 -13.56 6.49 7.33
C GLY A 64 -14.13 5.31 8.11
N LEU A 65 -15.12 5.57 8.97
CA LEU A 65 -15.94 4.56 9.66
C LEU A 65 -17.33 4.52 9.04
N TYR A 66 -17.77 3.33 8.58
CA TYR A 66 -19.08 3.16 7.96
C TYR A 66 -19.96 2.15 8.68
N VAL A 67 -19.37 1.16 9.36
CA VAL A 67 -20.08 0.24 10.26
C VAL A 67 -19.21 0.03 11.50
N ASP A 68 -19.81 0.22 12.67
CA ASP A 68 -19.11 -0.06 13.94
C ASP A 68 -18.51 -1.45 13.94
N GLU A 69 -17.30 -1.61 14.50
CA GLU A 69 -16.63 -2.91 14.59
C GLU A 69 -17.45 -3.97 15.33
N LYS A 70 -18.32 -3.57 16.25
CA LYS A 70 -19.22 -4.49 16.98
C LYS A 70 -20.26 -5.15 16.07
N ASN A 71 -20.49 -4.60 14.88
CA ASN A 71 -21.50 -5.05 13.92
C ASN A 71 -20.84 -5.70 12.69
N ARG A 72 -21.57 -6.62 12.07
CA ARG A 72 -21.20 -7.23 10.79
C ARG A 72 -21.49 -6.27 9.64
N SER A 73 -20.49 -5.87 8.86
CA SER A 73 -20.67 -5.22 7.56
C SER A 73 -21.16 -6.22 6.49
N TRP A 74 -21.66 -5.73 5.37
CA TRP A 74 -22.06 -6.52 4.20
C TRP A 74 -21.06 -6.30 3.06
N CYS A 75 -19.86 -6.84 3.19
CA CYS A 75 -18.73 -6.49 2.33
C CYS A 75 -18.29 -7.61 1.39
N SER A 76 -18.09 -8.82 1.92
CA SER A 76 -17.45 -9.90 1.14
C SER A 76 -18.44 -10.84 0.45
N SER A 77 -19.74 -10.52 0.44
CA SER A 77 -20.82 -11.43 -0.01
C SER A 77 -20.86 -12.76 0.75
N SER A 78 -20.21 -12.84 1.92
CA SER A 78 -20.16 -14.01 2.79
C SER A 78 -20.44 -13.63 4.24
N ALA A 79 -21.66 -13.89 4.69
CA ALA A 79 -22.03 -13.66 6.09
C ALA A 79 -21.11 -14.41 7.07
N ALA A 80 -20.69 -15.63 6.71
CA ALA A 80 -19.80 -16.45 7.51
C ALA A 80 -18.38 -15.87 7.63
N ASN A 81 -17.91 -15.11 6.64
CA ASN A 81 -16.69 -14.35 6.73
C ASN A 81 -16.88 -13.05 7.50
N ASP A 82 -17.84 -12.24 7.09
CA ASP A 82 -18.03 -10.86 7.58
C ASP A 82 -18.41 -10.80 9.07
N VAL A 83 -19.05 -11.84 9.61
CA VAL A 83 -19.35 -11.94 11.05
C VAL A 83 -18.09 -12.16 11.90
N ARG A 84 -16.96 -12.52 11.29
CA ARG A 84 -15.65 -12.74 11.90
C ARG A 84 -14.60 -11.74 11.46
N ALA A 85 -14.86 -11.03 10.36
CA ALA A 85 -13.89 -10.15 9.73
C ALA A 85 -14.19 -8.67 9.99
N ILE A 86 -13.18 -7.88 10.28
CA ILE A 86 -13.23 -6.44 10.10
C ILE A 86 -12.86 -6.17 8.63
N THR A 87 -13.74 -5.52 7.90
CA THR A 87 -13.60 -5.26 6.47
C THR A 87 -13.13 -3.83 6.23
N ILE A 88 -12.26 -3.64 5.25
CA ILE A 88 -11.62 -2.36 4.97
C ILE A 88 -11.62 -2.15 3.44
N GLU A 89 -12.39 -1.18 2.97
CA GLU A 89 -12.31 -0.74 1.57
C GLU A 89 -11.13 0.20 1.38
N CYS A 90 -10.38 0.04 0.31
CA CYS A 90 -9.19 0.83 0.02
C CYS A 90 -9.29 1.51 -1.35
N ALA A 91 -8.99 2.80 -1.42
CA ALA A 91 -8.89 3.52 -2.69
C ALA A 91 -7.78 2.91 -3.55
N CYS A 92 -8.07 2.75 -4.83
CA CYS A 92 -7.16 2.13 -5.79
C CYS A 92 -7.43 2.64 -7.20
N ASP A 93 -6.65 2.20 -8.19
CA ASP A 93 -6.89 2.52 -9.59
C ASP A 93 -8.21 1.91 -10.09
N LEU A 94 -8.76 2.51 -11.17
CA LEU A 94 -10.00 2.06 -11.81
C LEU A 94 -9.84 0.76 -12.58
N THR A 95 -8.62 0.41 -12.99
CA THR A 95 -8.32 -0.73 -13.85
C THR A 95 -7.34 -1.69 -13.17
N ALA A 96 -7.34 -2.95 -13.63
CA ALA A 96 -6.36 -3.93 -13.19
C ALA A 96 -4.92 -3.40 -13.37
N PRO A 97 -4.03 -3.69 -12.42
CA PRO A 97 -4.17 -4.59 -11.28
C PRO A 97 -4.82 -3.96 -10.02
N TYR A 98 -5.48 -2.79 -10.14
CA TYR A 98 -6.12 -2.02 -9.05
C TYR A 98 -5.12 -1.57 -7.99
N SER A 99 -4.05 -0.90 -8.46
CA SER A 99 -2.95 -0.45 -7.60
C SER A 99 -3.40 0.57 -6.57
N MET A 100 -2.87 0.47 -5.38
CA MET A 100 -3.06 1.46 -4.31
C MET A 100 -1.82 2.34 -4.24
N ASN A 101 -2.01 3.64 -3.99
CA ASN A 101 -0.88 4.51 -3.68
C ASN A 101 -0.34 4.22 -2.28
N SER A 102 0.86 4.70 -1.99
CA SER A 102 1.56 4.44 -0.73
C SER A 102 0.84 4.99 0.50
N LYS A 103 0.12 6.11 0.40
CA LYS A 103 -0.66 6.67 1.52
C LYS A 103 -1.77 5.71 1.92
N VAL A 104 -2.49 5.17 0.94
CA VAL A 104 -3.55 4.18 1.17
C VAL A 104 -2.96 2.91 1.79
N TYR A 105 -1.89 2.37 1.23
CA TYR A 105 -1.29 1.12 1.71
C TYR A 105 -0.68 1.26 3.11
N ARG A 106 -0.03 2.39 3.40
CA ARG A 106 0.49 2.70 4.73
C ARG A 106 -0.63 2.82 5.77
N SER A 107 -1.73 3.51 5.42
CA SER A 107 -2.90 3.61 6.29
C SER A 107 -3.55 2.24 6.52
N LEU A 108 -3.56 1.34 5.52
CA LEU A 108 -4.03 -0.03 5.69
C LEU A 108 -3.17 -0.80 6.69
N ILE A 109 -1.84 -0.72 6.60
CA ILE A 109 -0.92 -1.35 7.55
C ILE A 109 -1.18 -0.83 8.97
N ASN A 110 -1.27 0.49 9.13
CA ASN A 110 -1.49 1.12 10.44
C ASN A 110 -2.86 0.75 11.03
N LEU A 111 -3.92 0.75 10.23
CA LEU A 111 -5.27 0.38 10.65
C LEU A 111 -5.33 -1.11 11.04
N CYS A 112 -4.72 -2.00 10.26
CA CYS A 112 -4.64 -3.43 10.60
C CYS A 112 -3.88 -3.65 11.93
N ALA A 113 -2.77 -2.94 12.14
CA ALA A 113 -2.01 -3.02 13.39
C ALA A 113 -2.80 -2.48 14.59
N ASP A 114 -3.51 -1.36 14.43
CA ASP A 114 -4.40 -0.81 15.45
C ASP A 114 -5.54 -1.78 15.80
N ILE A 115 -6.21 -2.34 14.81
CA ILE A 115 -7.26 -3.36 15.01
C ILE A 115 -6.69 -4.54 15.78
N CYS A 116 -5.54 -5.08 15.38
CA CYS A 116 -4.90 -6.20 16.06
C CYS A 116 -4.62 -5.86 17.52
N ARG A 117 -3.98 -4.72 17.82
CA ARG A 117 -3.67 -4.29 19.22
C ARG A 117 -4.93 -4.17 20.07
N ARG A 118 -5.95 -3.47 19.58
CA ARG A 118 -7.22 -3.26 20.31
C ARG A 118 -7.99 -4.57 20.53
N ARG A 119 -7.78 -5.57 19.68
CA ARG A 119 -8.38 -6.91 19.81
C ARG A 119 -7.48 -7.92 20.53
N GLY A 120 -6.37 -7.48 21.12
CA GLY A 120 -5.43 -8.34 21.84
C GLY A 120 -4.68 -9.33 20.93
N LYS A 121 -4.57 -8.99 19.64
CA LYS A 121 -3.90 -9.84 18.65
C LYS A 121 -2.43 -9.44 18.52
N LYS A 122 -1.55 -10.43 18.61
CA LYS A 122 -0.10 -10.27 18.49
C LYS A 122 0.42 -10.61 17.09
N LYS A 123 -0.43 -11.27 16.28
CA LYS A 123 -0.02 -11.75 14.97
C LYS A 123 -1.15 -11.68 13.94
N LEU A 124 -0.83 -11.13 12.77
CA LEU A 124 -1.65 -11.18 11.58
C LEU A 124 -1.06 -12.19 10.60
N LEU A 125 -1.86 -13.11 10.09
CA LEU A 125 -1.42 -14.22 9.24
C LEU A 125 -1.97 -14.08 7.84
N TRP A 126 -1.12 -14.29 6.83
CA TRP A 126 -1.50 -14.59 5.47
C TRP A 126 -1.15 -16.03 5.14
N LEU A 127 -2.15 -16.86 4.88
CA LEU A 127 -1.98 -18.30 4.64
C LEU A 127 -1.99 -18.67 3.15
N GLY A 128 -2.01 -17.65 2.27
CA GLY A 128 -1.83 -17.79 0.82
C GLY A 128 -3.02 -18.30 0.05
N THR A 129 -3.83 -19.21 0.60
CA THR A 129 -4.96 -19.83 -0.11
C THR A 129 -6.25 -19.81 0.71
N LYS A 130 -7.40 -19.86 0.00
CA LYS A 130 -8.72 -19.99 0.61
C LYS A 130 -8.81 -21.18 1.56
N SER A 131 -8.37 -22.36 1.09
CA SER A 131 -8.45 -23.59 1.88
C SER A 131 -7.62 -23.50 3.15
N ALA A 132 -6.36 -23.07 3.07
CA ALA A 132 -5.52 -22.89 4.24
C ALA A 132 -6.13 -21.89 5.23
N ALA A 133 -6.61 -20.74 4.77
CA ALA A 133 -7.13 -19.69 5.61
C ALA A 133 -8.47 -20.03 6.30
N LEU A 134 -9.37 -20.72 5.60
CA LEU A 134 -10.69 -21.03 6.15
C LEU A 134 -10.68 -22.26 7.07
N ASN A 135 -9.76 -23.21 6.87
CA ASN A 135 -9.57 -24.37 7.72
C ASN A 135 -8.70 -24.10 8.95
N TYR A 136 -7.94 -23.01 8.93
CA TYR A 136 -7.12 -22.63 10.08
C TYR A 136 -7.97 -22.15 11.26
N LYS A 137 -7.61 -22.63 12.46
CA LYS A 137 -8.21 -22.17 13.73
C LYS A 137 -7.24 -21.20 14.39
N PRO A 138 -7.46 -19.87 14.25
CA PRO A 138 -6.56 -18.89 14.83
C PRO A 138 -6.48 -19.03 16.35
N LYS A 139 -5.28 -18.91 16.91
CA LYS A 139 -5.09 -18.81 18.35
C LYS A 139 -5.73 -17.52 18.89
N ALA A 140 -5.86 -17.42 20.19
CA ALA A 140 -6.50 -16.25 20.83
C ALA A 140 -5.85 -14.93 20.43
N ASP A 141 -4.53 -14.94 20.22
CA ASP A 141 -3.70 -13.80 19.86
C ASP A 141 -3.38 -13.67 18.36
N GLU A 142 -4.11 -14.40 17.49
CA GLU A 142 -3.93 -14.37 16.04
C GLU A 142 -5.16 -13.83 15.31
N MET A 143 -4.91 -13.19 14.17
CA MET A 143 -5.90 -12.86 13.13
C MET A 143 -5.44 -13.38 11.77
N VAL A 144 -6.37 -13.63 10.85
CA VAL A 144 -6.10 -14.13 9.50
C VAL A 144 -6.61 -13.13 8.47
N LEU A 145 -5.78 -12.81 7.48
CA LEU A 145 -6.21 -12.10 6.28
C LEU A 145 -7.04 -13.02 5.39
N THR A 146 -8.13 -12.50 4.86
CA THR A 146 -8.98 -13.18 3.88
C THR A 146 -9.25 -12.24 2.70
N ALA A 147 -9.53 -12.80 1.52
CA ALA A 147 -9.75 -12.03 0.30
C ALA A 147 -11.18 -12.21 -0.23
N HIS A 148 -11.82 -11.14 -0.69
CA HIS A 148 -13.20 -11.16 -1.22
C HIS A 148 -13.35 -12.15 -2.38
N ARG A 149 -12.37 -12.25 -3.28
CA ARG A 149 -12.37 -13.21 -4.41
C ARG A 149 -12.47 -14.69 -4.00
N TRP A 150 -12.30 -14.99 -2.72
CA TRP A 150 -12.51 -16.34 -2.21
C TRP A 150 -13.99 -16.69 -1.98
N PHE A 151 -14.85 -15.68 -1.90
CA PHE A 151 -16.26 -15.83 -1.52
C PHE A 151 -17.21 -15.51 -2.65
N ASN A 152 -16.77 -14.76 -3.65
CA ASN A 152 -17.58 -14.35 -4.78
C ASN A 152 -16.71 -14.25 -6.04
N ALA A 153 -17.32 -14.33 -7.22
CA ALA A 153 -16.66 -14.09 -8.51
C ALA A 153 -16.39 -12.58 -8.68
N THR A 154 -15.23 -12.13 -8.22
CA THR A 154 -14.81 -10.72 -8.25
C THR A 154 -13.29 -10.62 -8.34
N ALA A 155 -12.79 -9.52 -8.93
CA ALA A 155 -11.37 -9.21 -8.94
C ALA A 155 -10.86 -8.69 -7.58
N CYS A 156 -11.75 -8.25 -6.67
CA CYS A 156 -11.37 -7.69 -5.37
C CYS A 156 -10.57 -8.72 -4.52
N PRO A 157 -9.49 -8.29 -3.86
CA PRO A 157 -8.99 -6.93 -3.62
C PRO A 157 -8.08 -6.36 -4.71
N GLY A 158 -8.10 -6.91 -5.93
CA GLY A 158 -7.19 -6.59 -7.02
C GLY A 158 -5.89 -7.41 -6.92
N ASP A 159 -5.26 -7.66 -8.06
CA ASP A 159 -4.03 -8.47 -8.10
C ASP A 159 -2.87 -7.75 -7.41
N TRP A 160 -2.89 -6.42 -7.42
CA TRP A 160 -1.89 -5.62 -6.74
C TRP A 160 -1.87 -5.88 -5.23
N LEU A 161 -3.02 -5.78 -4.54
CA LEU A 161 -3.10 -6.03 -3.10
C LEU A 161 -3.01 -7.52 -2.79
N TYR A 162 -3.68 -8.38 -3.56
CA TYR A 162 -3.65 -9.82 -3.35
C TYR A 162 -2.22 -10.39 -3.34
N GLY A 163 -1.37 -9.92 -4.26
CA GLY A 163 0.05 -10.27 -4.29
C GLY A 163 0.87 -9.71 -3.12
N ARG A 164 0.31 -8.75 -2.37
CA ARG A 164 0.96 -8.07 -1.22
C ARG A 164 0.39 -8.43 0.14
N GLU A 165 -0.62 -9.28 0.22
CA GLU A 165 -1.22 -9.68 1.50
C GLU A 165 -0.20 -10.29 2.47
N GLY A 166 0.80 -11.02 1.96
CA GLY A 166 1.92 -11.53 2.77
C GLY A 166 2.83 -10.42 3.28
N ASP A 167 3.11 -9.42 2.46
CA ASP A 167 3.87 -8.23 2.85
C ASP A 167 3.08 -7.39 3.88
N LEU A 168 1.79 -7.18 3.65
CA LEU A 168 0.89 -6.52 4.60
C LEU A 168 0.96 -7.19 5.98
N ALA A 169 0.83 -8.53 6.03
CA ALA A 169 0.93 -9.28 7.27
C ALA A 169 2.29 -9.09 7.96
N ASN A 170 3.39 -9.13 7.20
CA ASN A 170 4.75 -8.96 7.72
C ASN A 170 4.96 -7.56 8.31
N GLN A 171 4.51 -6.51 7.62
CA GLN A 171 4.62 -5.12 8.09
C GLN A 171 3.77 -4.86 9.34
N VAL A 172 2.54 -5.39 9.38
CA VAL A 172 1.70 -5.34 10.57
C VAL A 172 2.36 -6.04 11.75
N ASN A 173 2.92 -7.24 11.54
CA ASN A 173 3.58 -8.01 12.60
C ASN A 173 4.83 -7.31 13.13
N ALA A 174 5.58 -6.62 12.28
CA ALA A 174 6.70 -5.80 12.73
C ALA A 174 6.24 -4.64 13.64
N LEU A 175 5.10 -4.00 13.32
CA LEU A 175 4.51 -2.99 14.21
C LEU A 175 3.98 -3.59 15.52
N LEU A 176 3.48 -4.82 15.53
CA LEU A 176 2.94 -5.49 16.71
C LEU A 176 4.05 -5.94 17.68
N SER A 177 5.19 -6.35 17.16
CA SER A 177 6.34 -6.85 17.98
C SER A 177 7.14 -5.74 18.65
N GLY A 178 6.78 -4.47 18.45
CA GLY A 178 7.57 -3.35 18.97
C GLY A 178 8.96 -3.23 18.31
N SER A 179 9.27 -4.07 17.33
CA SER A 179 10.37 -3.82 16.42
C SER A 179 10.03 -2.47 15.79
N GLN A 180 10.76 -1.43 16.17
CA GLN A 180 10.66 -0.18 15.47
C GLN A 180 11.04 -0.45 14.01
N ILE A 181 10.05 -0.76 13.17
CA ILE A 181 10.04 -0.03 11.92
C ILE A 181 10.02 1.39 12.47
N GLN A 182 11.15 2.11 12.37
CA GLN A 182 11.19 3.53 12.70
C GLN A 182 9.85 4.04 12.22
N GLN A 183 9.02 4.54 13.15
CA GLN A 183 7.89 5.33 12.76
C GLN A 183 8.48 6.24 11.71
N ALA A 184 8.22 5.93 10.44
CA ALA A 184 8.36 6.95 9.45
C ALA A 184 7.49 8.03 10.06
N GLU A 185 8.13 9.03 10.64
CA GLU A 185 7.49 10.23 11.13
C GLU A 185 6.36 10.50 10.17
N GLN A 186 5.14 10.75 10.68
CA GLN A 186 4.08 11.27 9.82
C GLN A 186 4.79 12.16 8.82
N PRO A 187 4.63 11.99 7.50
CA PRO A 187 5.45 12.74 6.58
C PRO A 187 5.36 14.18 7.08
N LYS A 188 6.42 14.66 7.76
CA LYS A 188 6.68 16.09 7.81
C LYS A 188 6.46 16.44 6.37
N GLU A 189 5.50 17.31 6.11
CA GLU A 189 5.21 17.82 4.79
C GLU A 189 6.54 17.87 4.05
N ILE A 190 6.72 16.96 3.04
CA ILE A 190 8.03 16.86 2.41
C ILE A 190 8.14 18.15 1.68
N ILE A 191 8.78 19.13 2.33
CA ILE A 191 9.16 20.37 1.67
C ILE A 191 10.22 19.98 0.65
N VAL A 192 9.75 19.61 -0.53
CA VAL A 192 10.59 19.18 -1.65
C VAL A 192 11.28 20.38 -2.29
N ASP A 193 11.08 21.57 -1.72
CA ASP A 193 11.67 22.84 -2.16
C ASP A 193 13.15 23.01 -1.78
N SER A 194 13.68 22.15 -0.92
CA SER A 194 15.09 22.21 -0.55
C SER A 194 15.98 21.57 -1.61
N LYS A 195 17.11 22.19 -1.87
CA LYS A 195 18.21 21.62 -2.68
C LYS A 195 18.67 20.30 -2.04
N LEU A 196 18.76 19.24 -2.84
CA LEU A 196 19.30 17.95 -2.39
C LEU A 196 20.80 18.06 -2.16
N ASP A 197 21.29 17.38 -1.13
CA ASP A 197 22.70 17.09 -1.00
C ASP A 197 23.12 16.15 -2.14
N THR A 198 24.24 16.44 -2.79
CA THR A 198 24.80 15.58 -3.84
C THR A 198 25.78 14.59 -3.23
N ASP A 199 25.30 13.85 -2.25
CA ASP A 199 26.09 12.91 -1.44
C ASP A 199 26.32 11.55 -2.11
N GLY A 200 25.58 11.28 -3.20
CA GLY A 200 25.65 10.01 -3.91
C GLY A 200 24.80 8.90 -3.29
N LEU A 201 23.92 9.23 -2.36
CA LEU A 201 22.99 8.29 -1.74
C LEU A 201 21.55 8.60 -2.17
N VAL A 202 20.86 7.60 -2.70
CA VAL A 202 19.44 7.72 -3.07
C VAL A 202 18.60 7.30 -1.88
N GLY A 203 18.30 8.28 -1.03
CA GLY A 203 17.42 8.12 0.10
C GLY A 203 16.05 8.75 -0.14
N TYR A 204 15.23 8.76 0.90
CA TYR A 204 13.87 9.29 0.91
C TYR A 204 13.71 10.68 0.25
N LYS A 205 14.58 11.66 0.57
CA LYS A 205 14.51 13.02 0.00
C LYS A 205 14.78 13.03 -1.51
N THR A 206 15.78 12.25 -1.97
CA THR A 206 16.09 12.14 -3.39
C THR A 206 14.94 11.53 -4.17
N ILE A 207 14.32 10.47 -3.63
CA ILE A 207 13.18 9.81 -4.26
C ILE A 207 11.97 10.74 -4.28
N ALA A 208 11.65 11.44 -3.19
CA ALA A 208 10.55 12.38 -3.13
C ALA A 208 10.70 13.51 -4.15
N LYS A 209 11.90 14.07 -4.30
CA LYS A 209 12.20 15.08 -5.34
C LYS A 209 12.02 14.50 -6.74
N TRP A 210 12.46 13.27 -6.94
CA TRP A 210 12.29 12.58 -8.22
C TRP A 210 10.82 12.36 -8.55
N GLN A 211 10.03 11.91 -7.57
CA GLN A 211 8.58 11.75 -7.68
C GLN A 211 7.88 13.08 -8.02
N GLN A 212 8.26 14.18 -7.36
CA GLN A 212 7.73 15.51 -7.64
C GLN A 212 7.94 15.89 -9.10
N ILE A 213 9.17 15.72 -9.61
CA ILE A 213 9.53 16.08 -10.99
C ILE A 213 8.82 15.18 -12.00
N MET A 214 8.65 13.90 -11.66
CA MET A 214 7.98 12.93 -12.52
C MET A 214 6.44 12.97 -12.42
N GLY A 215 5.87 13.81 -11.55
CA GLY A 215 4.42 13.94 -11.37
C GLY A 215 3.77 12.68 -10.77
N THR A 216 4.50 11.89 -9.99
CA THR A 216 3.98 10.70 -9.32
C THR A 216 3.69 10.98 -7.84
N PRO A 217 2.92 10.14 -7.12
CA PRO A 217 2.70 10.31 -5.69
C PRO A 217 4.01 10.46 -4.93
N ILE A 218 4.10 11.50 -4.07
CA ILE A 218 5.33 11.88 -3.36
C ILE A 218 5.34 11.20 -1.98
N ASP A 219 5.97 10.04 -1.90
CA ASP A 219 6.11 9.27 -0.65
C ASP A 219 7.57 8.97 -0.28
N GLY A 220 8.51 9.33 -1.16
CA GLY A 220 9.93 9.09 -0.94
C GLY A 220 10.35 7.62 -1.05
N GLU A 221 9.52 6.77 -1.66
CA GLU A 221 9.75 5.33 -1.74
C GLU A 221 9.65 4.79 -3.19
N ILE A 222 10.46 3.81 -3.52
CA ILE A 222 10.36 2.99 -4.73
C ILE A 222 9.86 1.62 -4.29
N SER A 223 8.57 1.36 -4.49
CA SER A 223 7.93 0.11 -4.07
C SER A 223 7.97 -0.97 -5.15
N GLY A 224 7.60 -2.20 -4.80
CA GLY A 224 7.31 -3.27 -5.75
C GLY A 224 8.50 -3.82 -6.53
N GLN A 225 9.73 -3.65 -6.04
CA GLN A 225 10.93 -4.11 -6.74
C GLN A 225 11.20 -5.59 -6.50
N LYS A 226 11.56 -6.34 -7.54
CA LYS A 226 11.98 -7.73 -7.39
C LYS A 226 13.26 -7.81 -6.54
N ARG A 227 13.28 -8.72 -5.56
CA ARG A 227 14.44 -8.90 -4.66
C ARG A 227 15.75 -9.21 -5.42
N SER A 228 15.68 -9.87 -6.57
CA SER A 228 16.82 -10.16 -7.44
C SER A 228 17.51 -8.90 -7.99
N LEU A 229 16.79 -7.76 -8.05
CA LEU A 229 17.30 -6.49 -8.54
C LEU A 229 18.14 -5.72 -7.51
N LYS A 230 18.06 -6.10 -6.23
CA LYS A 230 18.78 -5.43 -5.14
C LYS A 230 20.28 -5.26 -5.41
N ARG A 231 20.90 -6.22 -6.10
CA ARG A 231 22.33 -6.19 -6.46
C ARG A 231 22.73 -5.03 -7.39
N TYR A 232 21.76 -4.40 -8.06
CA TYR A 232 21.98 -3.26 -8.96
C TYR A 232 21.77 -1.91 -8.26
N HIS A 233 21.16 -1.88 -7.07
CA HIS A 233 20.75 -0.69 -6.32
C HIS A 233 21.80 -0.28 -5.28
N LEU A 234 23.06 -0.09 -5.69
CA LEU A 234 24.20 0.05 -4.79
C LEU A 234 24.22 1.39 -4.03
N ALA A 235 23.66 2.45 -4.62
CA ALA A 235 23.57 3.77 -4.00
C ALA A 235 22.28 4.00 -3.21
N PHE A 236 21.34 3.05 -3.20
CA PHE A 236 20.08 3.23 -2.48
C PHE A 236 20.22 2.91 -1.00
N THR A 237 19.68 3.79 -0.16
CA THR A 237 19.60 3.55 1.27
C THR A 237 18.48 2.54 1.58
N LYS A 238 18.59 1.86 2.73
CA LYS A 238 17.58 0.85 3.14
C LYS A 238 16.16 1.41 3.27
N ALA A 239 16.02 2.71 3.46
CA ALA A 239 14.73 3.37 3.71
C ALA A 239 13.95 3.72 2.43
N GLY A 240 14.56 3.64 1.25
CA GLY A 240 13.94 4.16 0.02
C GLY A 240 13.45 3.11 -0.97
N VAL A 241 13.80 1.82 -0.83
CA VAL A 241 13.42 0.78 -1.80
C VAL A 241 12.78 -0.41 -1.12
N TRP A 242 11.56 -0.75 -1.54
CA TRP A 242 10.83 -1.91 -1.04
C TRP A 242 10.85 -3.06 -2.04
N TYR A 243 11.40 -4.20 -1.61
CA TYR A 243 11.53 -5.39 -2.44
C TYR A 243 10.33 -6.31 -2.24
N SER A 244 9.42 -6.30 -3.23
CA SER A 244 8.22 -7.12 -3.29
C SER A 244 7.87 -7.46 -4.75
N SER A 245 6.62 -7.46 -5.13
CA SER A 245 6.17 -7.62 -6.52
C SER A 245 5.27 -6.44 -6.93
N GLY A 246 5.14 -6.17 -8.21
CA GLY A 246 4.17 -5.25 -8.79
C GLY A 246 4.72 -3.99 -9.45
N GLY A 247 5.99 -3.64 -9.23
CA GLY A 247 6.58 -2.42 -9.82
C GLY A 247 6.26 -1.13 -9.07
N SER A 248 6.90 -0.03 -9.47
CA SER A 248 6.76 1.31 -8.90
C SER A 248 6.24 2.30 -9.93
N MET A 249 5.25 3.10 -9.56
CA MET A 249 4.71 4.17 -10.41
C MET A 249 5.79 5.19 -10.80
N LEU A 250 6.70 5.53 -9.87
CA LEU A 250 7.86 6.37 -10.19
C LEU A 250 8.70 5.74 -11.30
N ILE A 251 9.02 4.45 -11.17
CA ILE A 251 9.89 3.78 -12.15
C ILE A 251 9.19 3.62 -13.50
N GLU A 252 7.88 3.35 -13.54
CA GLU A 252 7.12 3.36 -14.81
C GLU A 252 7.17 4.72 -15.50
N ALA A 253 6.99 5.81 -14.74
CA ALA A 253 7.10 7.17 -15.28
C ALA A 253 8.51 7.45 -15.80
N VAL A 254 9.53 7.02 -15.06
CA VAL A 254 10.96 7.14 -15.46
C VAL A 254 11.23 6.34 -16.73
N GLN A 255 10.78 5.09 -16.81
CA GLN A 255 10.95 4.23 -17.99
C GLN A 255 10.38 4.89 -19.24
N LYS A 256 9.16 5.44 -19.16
CA LYS A 256 8.55 6.22 -20.27
C LYS A 256 9.41 7.45 -20.62
N ALA A 257 9.86 8.19 -19.63
CA ALA A 257 10.67 9.41 -19.84
C ALA A 257 12.03 9.12 -20.48
N VAL A 258 12.63 7.95 -20.23
CA VAL A 258 13.90 7.55 -20.87
C VAL A 258 13.69 6.79 -22.20
N GLY A 259 12.43 6.70 -22.69
CA GLY A 259 12.11 6.15 -24.00
C GLY A 259 11.82 4.65 -24.04
N LEU A 260 11.66 4.00 -22.89
CA LEU A 260 11.22 2.59 -22.84
C LEU A 260 9.73 2.49 -23.17
N THR A 261 9.34 1.39 -23.79
CA THR A 261 7.95 1.16 -24.26
C THR A 261 7.50 -0.28 -24.03
N GLY A 262 6.18 -0.51 -24.12
CA GLY A 262 5.61 -1.85 -24.06
C GLY A 262 5.92 -2.60 -22.77
N LYS A 263 6.42 -3.83 -22.87
CA LYS A 263 6.76 -4.71 -21.75
C LYS A 263 7.92 -4.19 -20.87
N ASP A 264 8.71 -3.27 -21.39
CA ASP A 264 9.86 -2.70 -20.67
C ASP A 264 9.45 -1.56 -19.73
N VAL A 265 8.14 -1.17 -19.75
CA VAL A 265 7.52 -0.27 -18.78
C VAL A 265 6.82 -1.12 -17.73
N ASP A 266 7.61 -1.75 -16.87
CA ASP A 266 7.15 -2.73 -15.86
C ASP A 266 7.29 -2.22 -14.41
N GLY A 267 7.75 -0.99 -14.24
CA GLY A 267 7.97 -0.38 -12.92
C GLY A 267 9.17 -0.98 -12.15
N GLN A 268 10.02 -1.78 -12.82
CA GLN A 268 11.19 -2.42 -12.21
C GLN A 268 12.47 -1.64 -12.54
N LEU A 269 13.22 -1.27 -11.51
CA LEU A 269 14.50 -0.59 -11.65
C LEU A 269 15.62 -1.62 -11.92
N GLY A 270 15.50 -2.34 -13.05
CA GLY A 270 16.48 -3.33 -13.50
C GLY A 270 17.61 -2.69 -14.29
N PRO A 271 18.63 -3.50 -14.71
CA PRO A 271 19.80 -2.99 -15.42
C PRO A 271 19.45 -2.21 -16.70
N VAL A 272 18.50 -2.67 -17.50
CA VAL A 272 18.05 -1.96 -18.72
C VAL A 272 17.50 -0.57 -18.38
N THR A 273 16.66 -0.48 -17.34
CA THR A 273 16.12 0.81 -16.87
C THR A 273 17.25 1.71 -16.34
N ILE A 274 18.20 1.14 -15.60
CA ILE A 274 19.34 1.89 -15.04
C ILE A 274 20.25 2.41 -16.16
N GLU A 275 20.58 1.61 -17.16
CA GLU A 275 21.36 2.03 -18.34
C GLU A 275 20.70 3.18 -19.11
N ALA A 276 19.37 3.10 -19.31
CA ALA A 276 18.60 4.16 -19.94
C ALA A 276 18.61 5.46 -19.10
N ILE A 277 18.49 5.36 -17.77
CA ILE A 277 18.66 6.49 -16.84
C ILE A 277 20.06 7.07 -16.97
N GLN A 278 21.10 6.24 -16.89
CA GLN A 278 22.51 6.64 -16.96
C GLN A 278 22.80 7.39 -18.26
N THR A 279 22.32 6.89 -19.38
CA THR A 279 22.44 7.56 -20.71
C THR A 279 21.79 8.94 -20.66
N ARG A 280 20.57 9.05 -20.12
CA ARG A 280 19.84 10.32 -20.01
C ARG A 280 20.53 11.34 -19.13
N ILE A 281 21.13 10.91 -18.01
CA ILE A 281 21.83 11.80 -17.06
C ILE A 281 23.34 11.92 -17.36
N LYS A 282 23.80 11.37 -18.49
CA LYS A 282 25.16 11.41 -18.97
C LYS A 282 26.22 10.81 -18.01
N THR A 283 25.94 9.61 -17.52
CA THR A 283 26.90 8.75 -16.81
C THR A 283 27.15 7.46 -17.58
N ASP A 284 28.11 6.66 -17.16
CA ASP A 284 28.46 5.39 -17.84
C ASP A 284 27.28 4.41 -17.72
N PRO A 285 26.74 3.89 -18.84
CA PRO A 285 25.55 2.99 -18.82
C PRO A 285 25.98 1.55 -18.52
N ASP A 286 26.31 1.26 -17.26
CA ASP A 286 26.78 -0.05 -16.79
C ASP A 286 25.69 -0.89 -16.09
N GLY A 287 24.46 -0.38 -16.03
CA GLY A 287 23.32 -1.06 -15.43
C GLY A 287 23.36 -1.15 -13.91
N TYR A 288 24.31 -0.49 -13.24
CA TYR A 288 24.40 -0.43 -11.79
C TYR A 288 24.18 0.98 -11.26
N PHE A 289 23.24 1.15 -10.36
CA PHE A 289 22.98 2.45 -9.76
C PHE A 289 23.96 2.70 -8.60
N ARG A 290 25.12 3.27 -8.94
CA ARG A 290 26.20 3.57 -7.99
C ARG A 290 26.22 5.04 -7.60
N GLU A 291 27.14 5.41 -6.72
CA GLU A 291 27.34 6.76 -6.19
C GLU A 291 27.45 7.81 -7.32
N LYS A 292 28.21 7.55 -8.38
CA LYS A 292 28.37 8.45 -9.54
C LYS A 292 27.03 8.72 -10.22
N THR A 293 26.22 7.68 -10.43
CA THR A 293 24.87 7.77 -11.00
C THR A 293 23.93 8.54 -10.05
N ALA A 294 24.03 8.29 -8.74
CA ALA A 294 23.22 8.98 -7.74
C ALA A 294 23.55 10.48 -7.67
N LYS A 295 24.83 10.86 -7.66
CA LYS A 295 25.26 12.28 -7.70
C LYS A 295 24.76 13.00 -8.95
N ALA A 296 24.85 12.37 -10.10
CA ALA A 296 24.37 12.93 -11.36
C ALA A 296 22.83 13.10 -11.34
N LEU A 297 22.10 12.11 -10.82
CA LEU A 297 20.65 12.21 -10.61
C LEU A 297 20.33 13.38 -9.67
N GLN A 298 20.93 13.45 -8.49
CA GLN A 298 20.70 14.53 -7.51
C GLN A 298 20.97 15.91 -8.10
N THR A 299 22.06 16.07 -8.83
CA THR A 299 22.39 17.32 -9.53
C THR A 299 21.30 17.71 -10.52
N ARG A 300 20.82 16.74 -11.30
CA ARG A 300 19.77 16.98 -12.29
C ARG A 300 18.43 17.31 -11.65
N LEU A 301 18.05 16.61 -10.60
CA LEU A 301 16.83 16.89 -9.82
C LEU A 301 16.90 18.29 -9.15
N ASN A 302 18.07 18.72 -8.71
CA ASN A 302 18.28 20.08 -8.17
C ASN A 302 18.07 21.18 -9.22
N SER A 303 18.20 20.86 -10.50
CA SER A 303 17.87 21.78 -11.60
C SER A 303 16.41 21.75 -12.02
N GLY A 304 15.55 21.00 -11.29
CA GLY A 304 14.12 20.84 -11.61
C GLY A 304 13.85 19.95 -12.82
N LYS A 305 14.79 19.11 -13.24
CA LYS A 305 14.71 18.28 -14.47
C LYS A 305 15.06 16.84 -14.19
N PHE A 306 14.49 15.97 -15.01
CA PHE A 306 14.90 14.55 -15.13
C PHE A 306 15.09 14.18 -16.60
#